data_23dd974e982209e9466102a6267b9de4
#
_entry.id   23dd974e982209e9466102a6267b9de4
#
_cell.length_a   1.000
_cell.length_b   1.000
_cell.length_c   1.000
_cell.angle_alpha   90.00
_cell.angle_beta   90.00
_cell.angle_gamma   90.00
#
_symmetry.space_group_name_H-M   'P 1'
#
loop_
_entity.id
_entity.type
_entity.pdbx_description
1 polymer ?
#
loop_
_entity_poly.entity_id
_entity_poly.type
_entity_poly.pdbx_seq_one_letter_code
_entity_poly.pdbx_strand_id
1 'polypeptide(L)'
;MSPLTKSIPKAMMPIGYKPIVEHIILRLKRQGIYSFILAVGHLGEHLVKYFGNGEQLGVRIDYTFERTPLGTAGAIKNAEAKLNGRFLVVYGDILFNQLNISELLRFHEEKGATATMVLAKVDDASRFGLVSIDDEGRVIAFREKPRHAVPGLVNAGIYVFEPEIFDYIPGSGRCSLEEEVIPILADKGKLYAYVYKGYWIDIGVLEDYERAVKDFFSGLIEDTYR
;
A
#
# COMPACT_ATOMS: atom_id res chain seq x y z
N MET A 1 -0.84 -15.17 10.33
CA MET A 1 0.46 -14.61 10.80
C MET A 1 0.71 -14.75 12.31
N SER A 2 -0.33 -14.84 13.17
CA SER A 2 -0.12 -15.26 14.58
C SER A 2 0.44 -16.70 14.62
N PRO A 3 1.49 -17.02 15.43
CA PRO A 3 2.02 -16.20 16.52
C PRO A 3 3.13 -15.21 16.16
N LEU A 4 3.70 -15.25 14.95
CA LEU A 4 4.90 -14.47 14.54
C LEU A 4 4.73 -12.96 14.74
N THR A 5 3.53 -12.43 14.45
CA THR A 5 3.24 -11.00 14.54
C THR A 5 2.82 -10.49 15.93
N LYS A 6 2.95 -11.35 16.98
CA LYS A 6 2.70 -10.91 18.36
C LYS A 6 3.82 -10.04 18.92
N SER A 7 5.05 -10.26 18.46
CA SER A 7 6.26 -9.57 18.96
C SER A 7 6.96 -8.70 17.91
N ILE A 8 6.60 -8.85 16.65
CA ILE A 8 7.21 -8.09 15.53
C ILE A 8 6.08 -7.57 14.63
N PRO A 9 6.07 -6.27 14.26
CA PRO A 9 5.09 -5.76 13.31
C PRO A 9 5.19 -6.50 11.97
N LYS A 10 4.07 -6.73 11.28
CA LYS A 10 4.04 -7.42 10.00
C LYS A 10 5.00 -6.81 8.97
N ALA A 11 5.04 -5.49 8.90
CA ALA A 11 5.95 -4.73 8.04
C ALA A 11 7.46 -4.99 8.33
N MET A 12 7.77 -5.48 9.53
CA MET A 12 9.13 -5.83 9.96
C MET A 12 9.46 -7.32 9.77
N MET A 13 8.54 -8.13 9.25
CA MET A 13 8.83 -9.53 8.91
C MET A 13 9.91 -9.59 7.84
N PRO A 14 10.97 -10.41 8.03
CA PRO A 14 12.08 -10.47 7.10
C PRO A 14 11.73 -11.25 5.83
N ILE A 15 12.07 -10.70 4.67
CA ILE A 15 12.14 -11.41 3.39
C ILE A 15 13.61 -11.41 2.95
N GLY A 16 14.22 -12.57 2.91
CA GLY A 16 15.66 -12.65 2.82
C GLY A 16 16.33 -12.02 4.05
N TYR A 17 17.07 -10.95 3.85
CA TYR A 17 17.88 -10.31 4.89
C TYR A 17 17.31 -8.97 5.39
N LYS A 18 16.12 -8.57 4.93
CA LYS A 18 15.53 -7.25 5.20
C LYS A 18 14.06 -7.33 5.55
N PRO A 19 13.56 -6.39 6.37
CA PRO A 19 12.13 -6.21 6.57
C PRO A 19 11.38 -5.92 5.26
N ILE A 20 10.11 -6.34 5.19
CA ILE A 20 9.22 -6.04 4.05
C ILE A 20 9.24 -4.55 3.71
N VAL A 21 9.07 -3.69 4.71
CA VAL A 21 9.01 -2.24 4.51
C VAL A 21 10.33 -1.66 3.98
N GLU A 22 11.49 -2.26 4.29
CA GLU A 22 12.77 -1.83 3.72
C GLU A 22 12.83 -2.12 2.22
N HIS A 23 12.33 -3.28 1.78
CA HIS A 23 12.20 -3.57 0.35
C HIS A 23 11.33 -2.54 -0.37
N ILE A 24 10.22 -2.13 0.24
CA ILE A 24 9.33 -1.08 -0.30
C ILE A 24 10.09 0.25 -0.43
N ILE A 25 10.73 0.72 0.65
CA ILE A 25 11.49 1.97 0.68
C ILE A 25 12.57 1.98 -0.40
N LEU A 26 13.37 0.91 -0.50
CA LEU A 26 14.47 0.83 -1.47
C LEU A 26 13.98 0.79 -2.92
N ARG A 27 12.84 0.12 -3.21
CA ARG A 27 12.22 0.14 -4.54
C ARG A 27 11.74 1.52 -4.94
N LEU A 28 11.08 2.21 -4.03
CA LEU A 28 10.60 3.57 -4.26
C LEU A 28 11.76 4.57 -4.38
N LYS A 29 12.80 4.40 -3.56
CA LYS A 29 14.04 5.20 -3.67
C LYS A 29 14.67 5.10 -5.06
N ARG A 30 14.77 3.90 -5.64
CA ARG A 30 15.29 3.70 -7.01
C ARG A 30 14.50 4.46 -8.07
N GLN A 31 13.26 4.83 -7.78
CA GLN A 31 12.38 5.59 -8.65
C GLN A 31 12.29 7.08 -8.26
N GLY A 32 13.24 7.57 -7.45
CA GLY A 32 13.36 8.99 -7.12
C GLY A 32 12.53 9.44 -5.92
N ILE A 33 11.94 8.54 -5.15
CA ILE A 33 11.20 8.90 -3.93
C ILE A 33 12.15 8.80 -2.73
N TYR A 34 12.39 9.94 -2.08
CA TYR A 34 13.36 10.05 -0.99
C TYR A 34 12.75 10.50 0.34
N SER A 35 11.48 10.82 0.38
CA SER A 35 10.78 11.25 1.61
C SER A 35 9.63 10.30 1.92
N PHE A 36 9.62 9.78 3.14
CA PHE A 36 8.66 8.78 3.60
C PHE A 36 8.05 9.21 4.93
N ILE A 37 6.78 8.88 5.12
CA ILE A 37 6.09 8.97 6.39
C ILE A 37 5.62 7.55 6.74
N LEU A 38 6.12 6.99 7.82
CA LEU A 38 5.66 5.70 8.31
C LEU A 38 4.54 5.92 9.33
N ALA A 39 3.32 5.51 8.96
CA ALA A 39 2.20 5.45 9.89
C ALA A 39 2.35 4.20 10.77
N VAL A 40 2.63 4.38 12.05
CA VAL A 40 2.95 3.30 12.98
C VAL A 40 1.95 3.22 14.12
N GLY A 41 1.45 2.03 14.36
CA GLY A 41 0.56 1.69 15.48
C GLY A 41 1.26 0.80 16.49
N HIS A 42 0.62 -0.32 16.85
CA HIS A 42 1.16 -1.32 17.78
C HIS A 42 2.55 -1.82 17.36
N LEU A 43 3.50 -1.86 18.31
CA LEU A 43 4.91 -2.21 18.08
C LEU A 43 5.67 -1.28 17.12
N GLY A 44 5.18 -0.05 16.90
CA GLY A 44 5.81 0.91 15.99
C GLY A 44 7.23 1.32 16.39
N GLU A 45 7.60 1.16 17.66
CA GLU A 45 8.96 1.39 18.18
C GLU A 45 10.02 0.51 17.49
N HIS A 46 9.65 -0.67 16.99
CA HIS A 46 10.56 -1.51 16.20
C HIS A 46 10.98 -0.84 14.88
N LEU A 47 10.03 -0.18 14.19
CA LEU A 47 10.32 0.56 12.97
C LEU A 47 11.21 1.77 13.27
N VAL A 48 10.86 2.55 14.31
CA VAL A 48 11.64 3.72 14.71
C VAL A 48 13.06 3.34 15.08
N LYS A 49 13.25 2.27 15.87
CA LYS A 49 14.57 1.77 16.26
C LYS A 49 15.40 1.28 15.08
N TYR A 50 14.76 0.64 14.09
CA TYR A 50 15.45 0.07 12.94
C TYR A 50 15.83 1.12 11.91
N PHE A 51 14.90 2.01 11.54
CA PHE A 51 15.08 2.95 10.45
C PHE A 51 15.60 4.33 10.86
N GLY A 52 15.43 4.72 12.15
CA GLY A 52 15.77 6.07 12.61
C GLY A 52 15.11 7.14 11.74
N ASN A 53 15.91 8.12 11.27
CA ASN A 53 15.47 9.13 10.32
C ASN A 53 15.67 8.75 8.84
N GLY A 54 16.13 7.53 8.56
CA GLY A 54 16.32 7.00 7.20
C GLY A 54 17.71 7.26 6.59
N GLU A 55 18.61 7.97 7.25
CA GLU A 55 19.95 8.31 6.70
C GLU A 55 20.72 7.10 6.24
N GLN A 56 20.68 5.99 6.96
CA GLN A 56 21.35 4.73 6.59
C GLN A 56 20.87 4.16 5.24
N LEU A 57 19.64 4.49 4.82
CA LEU A 57 19.08 4.11 3.53
C LEU A 57 19.23 5.24 2.48
N GLY A 58 19.77 6.40 2.88
CA GLY A 58 19.88 7.59 2.04
C GLY A 58 18.52 8.15 1.65
N VAL A 59 17.57 8.14 2.58
CA VAL A 59 16.22 8.70 2.47
C VAL A 59 15.89 9.49 3.75
N ARG A 60 14.80 10.25 3.71
CA ARG A 60 14.21 10.88 4.90
C ARG A 60 13.00 10.09 5.33
N ILE A 61 12.93 9.74 6.62
CA ILE A 61 11.79 9.04 7.22
C ILE A 61 11.25 9.88 8.39
N ASP A 62 10.00 10.25 8.30
CA ASP A 62 9.19 10.80 9.38
C ASP A 62 8.18 9.74 9.86
N TYR A 63 7.57 9.96 11.04
CA TYR A 63 6.62 9.03 11.63
C TYR A 63 5.34 9.73 12.05
N THR A 64 4.21 9.00 11.96
CA THR A 64 2.96 9.32 12.66
C THR A 64 2.57 8.14 13.54
N PHE A 65 2.08 8.43 14.75
CA PHE A 65 1.78 7.42 15.75
C PHE A 65 0.28 7.32 15.97
N GLU A 66 -0.24 6.10 15.96
CA GLU A 66 -1.61 5.80 16.34
C GLU A 66 -1.66 5.33 17.78
N ARG A 67 -2.33 6.09 18.67
CA ARG A 67 -2.57 5.68 20.06
C ARG A 67 -3.65 4.62 20.16
N THR A 68 -4.60 4.64 19.24
CA THR A 68 -5.67 3.66 19.05
C THR A 68 -5.78 3.36 17.56
N PRO A 69 -6.21 2.16 17.13
CA PRO A 69 -6.34 1.84 15.71
C PRO A 69 -7.26 2.82 14.98
N LEU A 70 -6.71 3.57 14.03
CA LEU A 70 -7.43 4.60 13.26
C LEU A 70 -8.05 4.04 11.98
N GLY A 71 -7.69 2.82 11.56
CA GLY A 71 -8.05 2.28 10.25
C GLY A 71 -7.22 2.90 9.12
N THR A 72 -7.36 2.37 7.91
CA THR A 72 -6.50 2.73 6.77
C THR A 72 -6.62 4.20 6.37
N ALA A 73 -7.83 4.74 6.27
CA ALA A 73 -8.04 6.16 5.97
C ALA A 73 -7.69 7.07 7.16
N GLY A 74 -8.01 6.65 8.39
CA GLY A 74 -7.66 7.42 9.57
C GLY A 74 -6.15 7.56 9.78
N ALA A 75 -5.36 6.53 9.42
CA ALA A 75 -3.89 6.60 9.42
C ALA A 75 -3.37 7.64 8.41
N ILE A 76 -3.97 7.70 7.22
CA ILE A 76 -3.67 8.71 6.19
C ILE A 76 -4.03 10.11 6.71
N LYS A 77 -5.20 10.29 7.31
CA LYS A 77 -5.63 11.57 7.90
C LYS A 77 -4.69 12.03 9.02
N ASN A 78 -4.21 11.11 9.84
CA ASN A 78 -3.24 11.41 10.90
C ASN A 78 -1.89 11.94 10.37
N ALA A 79 -1.57 11.65 9.10
CA ALA A 79 -0.37 12.13 8.43
C ALA A 79 -0.57 13.46 7.67
N GLU A 80 -1.79 13.99 7.56
CA GLU A 80 -2.15 15.16 6.73
C GLU A 80 -1.23 16.35 6.91
N ALA A 81 -0.92 16.73 8.16
CA ALA A 81 -0.07 17.88 8.47
C ALA A 81 1.40 17.73 7.98
N LYS A 82 1.81 16.52 7.61
CA LYS A 82 3.15 16.21 7.09
C LYS A 82 3.17 16.01 5.58
N LEU A 83 2.01 16.00 4.93
CA LEU A 83 1.85 15.78 3.50
C LEU A 83 1.65 17.10 2.77
N ASN A 84 2.41 17.31 1.70
CA ASN A 84 2.33 18.50 0.87
C ASN A 84 2.14 18.09 -0.59
N GLY A 85 0.96 18.41 -1.16
CA GLY A 85 0.64 18.06 -2.54
C GLY A 85 0.30 16.58 -2.70
N ARG A 86 0.44 16.07 -3.94
CA ARG A 86 0.20 14.67 -4.31
C ARG A 86 1.14 13.72 -3.58
N PHE A 87 0.62 12.57 -3.15
CA PHE A 87 1.42 11.56 -2.43
C PHE A 87 1.03 10.14 -2.81
N LEU A 88 1.97 9.22 -2.56
CA LEU A 88 1.77 7.78 -2.66
C LEU A 88 1.43 7.21 -1.28
N VAL A 89 0.52 6.25 -1.26
CA VAL A 89 0.29 5.38 -0.11
C VAL A 89 0.64 3.96 -0.52
N VAL A 90 1.43 3.27 0.30
CA VAL A 90 1.80 1.87 0.08
C VAL A 90 1.60 1.12 1.40
N TYR A 91 0.86 0.02 1.38
CA TYR A 91 0.68 -0.82 2.55
C TYR A 91 1.98 -1.52 2.91
N GLY A 92 2.29 -1.58 4.20
CA GLY A 92 3.57 -2.05 4.71
C GLY A 92 3.74 -3.58 4.72
N ASP A 93 2.76 -4.31 4.21
CA ASP A 93 2.74 -5.79 4.20
C ASP A 93 2.58 -6.39 2.80
N ILE A 94 2.90 -5.61 1.78
CA ILE A 94 2.93 -6.06 0.38
C ILE A 94 4.35 -6.07 -0.17
N LEU A 95 4.58 -6.91 -1.18
CA LEU A 95 5.77 -6.85 -2.02
C LEU A 95 5.37 -6.78 -3.49
N PHE A 96 6.12 -6.03 -4.26
CA PHE A 96 5.91 -5.85 -5.70
C PHE A 96 7.25 -5.60 -6.38
N ASN A 97 7.38 -5.98 -7.65
CA ASN A 97 8.53 -5.68 -8.50
C ASN A 97 8.13 -4.66 -9.57
N GLN A 98 9.09 -3.87 -10.07
CA GLN A 98 8.99 -3.10 -11.33
C GLN A 98 7.68 -2.32 -11.56
N LEU A 99 7.03 -1.85 -10.49
CA LEU A 99 5.95 -0.87 -10.64
C LEU A 99 6.59 0.47 -11.07
N ASN A 100 6.32 0.91 -12.30
CA ASN A 100 6.83 2.18 -12.80
C ASN A 100 6.03 3.35 -12.21
N ILE A 101 6.60 4.01 -11.21
CA ILE A 101 5.93 5.14 -10.52
C ILE A 101 5.71 6.32 -11.46
N SER A 102 6.62 6.60 -12.37
CA SER A 102 6.45 7.69 -13.33
C SER A 102 5.27 7.46 -14.27
N GLU A 103 5.05 6.22 -14.73
CA GLU A 103 3.88 5.86 -15.54
C GLU A 103 2.59 5.93 -14.72
N LEU A 104 2.62 5.47 -13.47
CA LEU A 104 1.48 5.56 -12.56
C LEU A 104 1.07 7.02 -12.31
N LEU A 105 2.04 7.90 -12.06
CA LEU A 105 1.79 9.33 -11.84
C LEU A 105 1.26 10.01 -13.12
N ARG A 106 1.82 9.67 -14.28
CA ARG A 106 1.31 10.18 -15.57
C ARG A 106 -0.13 9.76 -15.81
N PHE A 107 -0.45 8.47 -15.61
CA PHE A 107 -1.82 7.97 -15.71
C PHE A 107 -2.77 8.73 -14.77
N HIS A 108 -2.37 8.94 -13.53
CA HIS A 108 -3.15 9.70 -12.55
C HIS A 108 -3.45 11.13 -13.02
N GLU A 109 -2.44 11.82 -13.56
CA GLU A 109 -2.58 13.18 -14.12
C GLU A 109 -3.49 13.23 -15.35
N GLU A 110 -3.29 12.32 -16.31
CA GLU A 110 -4.09 12.22 -17.53
C GLU A 110 -5.58 11.99 -17.23
N LYS A 111 -5.90 11.26 -16.13
CA LYS A 111 -7.27 11.03 -15.70
C LYS A 111 -7.86 12.16 -14.88
N GLY A 112 -7.07 13.12 -14.41
CA GLY A 112 -7.53 14.15 -13.47
C GLY A 112 -8.13 13.56 -12.21
N ALA A 113 -7.58 12.44 -11.73
CA ALA A 113 -8.11 11.66 -10.65
C ALA A 113 -7.85 12.33 -9.29
N THR A 114 -8.80 12.26 -8.35
CA THR A 114 -8.53 12.56 -6.93
C THR A 114 -7.79 11.38 -6.28
N ALA A 115 -8.10 10.16 -6.74
CA ALA A 115 -7.42 8.94 -6.31
C ALA A 115 -7.17 7.99 -7.47
N THR A 116 -5.98 7.38 -7.50
CA THR A 116 -5.68 6.24 -8.39
C THR A 116 -5.25 5.06 -7.55
N MET A 117 -5.94 3.93 -7.71
CA MET A 117 -5.64 2.66 -7.07
C MET A 117 -4.84 1.77 -8.03
N VAL A 118 -3.80 1.13 -7.54
CA VAL A 118 -3.11 0.08 -8.29
C VAL A 118 -3.85 -1.24 -8.10
N LEU A 119 -4.09 -1.96 -9.20
CA LEU A 119 -4.73 -3.27 -9.20
C LEU A 119 -3.75 -4.36 -9.60
N ALA A 120 -3.81 -5.49 -8.88
CA ALA A 120 -3.14 -6.72 -9.24
C ALA A 120 -4.16 -7.78 -9.69
N LYS A 121 -3.77 -8.65 -10.63
CA LYS A 121 -4.60 -9.78 -11.04
C LYS A 121 -4.32 -10.99 -10.15
N VAL A 122 -5.36 -11.62 -9.64
CA VAL A 122 -5.29 -12.83 -8.82
C VAL A 122 -6.27 -13.89 -9.31
N ASP A 123 -5.98 -15.15 -9.01
CA ASP A 123 -6.88 -16.27 -9.31
C ASP A 123 -7.98 -16.43 -8.26
N ASP A 124 -7.74 -15.93 -7.04
CA ASP A 124 -8.70 -15.91 -5.94
C ASP A 124 -8.69 -14.56 -5.22
N ALA A 125 -9.77 -13.80 -5.41
CA ALA A 125 -9.98 -12.49 -4.79
C ALA A 125 -10.67 -12.56 -3.41
N SER A 126 -11.01 -13.73 -2.88
CA SER A 126 -11.83 -13.88 -1.66
C SER A 126 -11.26 -13.18 -0.41
N ARG A 127 -9.96 -12.88 -0.42
CA ARG A 127 -9.25 -12.21 0.68
C ARG A 127 -9.02 -10.72 0.47
N PHE A 128 -9.38 -10.20 -0.70
CA PHE A 128 -9.02 -8.86 -1.15
C PHE A 128 -10.25 -8.06 -1.57
N GLY A 129 -10.07 -6.77 -1.78
CA GLY A 129 -11.07 -5.93 -2.43
C GLY A 129 -11.09 -6.17 -3.94
N LEU A 130 -12.12 -6.86 -4.43
CA LEU A 130 -12.36 -7.08 -5.86
C LEU A 130 -12.85 -5.80 -6.52
N VAL A 131 -12.24 -5.44 -7.65
CA VAL A 131 -12.49 -4.18 -8.35
C VAL A 131 -12.95 -4.44 -9.77
N SER A 132 -13.99 -3.74 -10.21
CA SER A 132 -14.41 -3.65 -11.61
C SER A 132 -14.13 -2.26 -12.15
N ILE A 133 -13.62 -2.19 -13.37
CA ILE A 133 -13.29 -0.95 -14.07
C ILE A 133 -13.97 -0.89 -15.43
N ASP A 134 -14.22 0.31 -15.92
CA ASP A 134 -14.61 0.55 -17.30
C ASP A 134 -13.41 0.60 -18.25
N ASP A 135 -13.67 0.82 -19.55
CA ASP A 135 -12.63 0.89 -20.58
C ASP A 135 -11.67 2.09 -20.40
N GLU A 136 -12.09 3.09 -19.65
CA GLU A 136 -11.26 4.27 -19.33
C GLU A 136 -10.42 4.07 -18.06
N GLY A 137 -10.59 2.95 -17.37
CA GLY A 137 -9.94 2.65 -16.10
C GLY A 137 -10.61 3.28 -14.88
N ARG A 138 -11.85 3.80 -15.00
CA ARG A 138 -12.62 4.30 -13.86
C ARG A 138 -13.14 3.13 -13.04
N VAL A 139 -13.05 3.22 -11.73
CA VAL A 139 -13.62 2.19 -10.84
C VAL A 139 -15.15 2.34 -10.82
N ILE A 140 -15.84 1.29 -11.27
CA ILE A 140 -17.31 1.22 -11.34
C ILE A 140 -17.92 0.33 -10.26
N ALA A 141 -17.13 -0.55 -9.65
CA ALA A 141 -17.55 -1.35 -8.51
C ALA A 141 -16.36 -1.75 -7.65
N PHE A 142 -16.57 -1.74 -6.35
CA PHE A 142 -15.62 -2.26 -5.35
C PHE A 142 -16.37 -3.19 -4.40
N ARG A 143 -15.85 -4.42 -4.21
CA ARG A 143 -16.42 -5.41 -3.30
C ARG A 143 -15.34 -5.93 -2.37
N GLU A 144 -15.38 -5.54 -1.12
CA GLU A 144 -14.45 -6.03 -0.10
C GLU A 144 -14.73 -7.51 0.20
N LYS A 145 -13.69 -8.34 0.11
CA LYS A 145 -13.65 -9.77 0.45
C LYS A 145 -14.88 -10.57 -0.02
N PRO A 146 -15.02 -10.83 -1.32
CA PRO A 146 -16.12 -11.61 -1.85
C PRO A 146 -16.19 -12.99 -1.18
N ARG A 147 -17.41 -13.50 -0.96
CA ARG A 147 -17.66 -14.74 -0.19
C ARG A 147 -17.14 -16.01 -0.85
N HIS A 148 -16.87 -15.97 -2.15
CA HIS A 148 -16.42 -17.12 -2.92
C HIS A 148 -15.13 -16.78 -3.65
N ALA A 149 -14.30 -17.80 -3.88
CA ALA A 149 -13.11 -17.70 -4.72
C ALA A 149 -13.52 -17.34 -6.15
N VAL A 150 -13.08 -16.19 -6.62
CA VAL A 150 -13.28 -15.71 -8.00
C VAL A 150 -12.00 -15.06 -8.49
N PRO A 151 -11.58 -15.30 -9.73
CA PRO A 151 -10.46 -14.58 -10.32
C PRO A 151 -10.86 -13.14 -10.60
N GLY A 152 -9.89 -12.22 -10.51
CA GLY A 152 -10.19 -10.82 -10.83
C GLY A 152 -9.04 -9.87 -10.55
N LEU A 153 -9.36 -8.60 -10.72
CA LEU A 153 -8.48 -7.49 -10.35
C LEU A 153 -8.77 -7.11 -8.90
N VAL A 154 -7.74 -7.03 -8.09
CA VAL A 154 -7.86 -6.69 -6.67
C VAL A 154 -7.05 -5.45 -6.33
N ASN A 155 -7.47 -4.75 -5.29
CA ASN A 155 -6.73 -3.67 -4.68
C ASN A 155 -5.35 -4.16 -4.22
N ALA A 156 -4.30 -3.60 -4.81
CA ALA A 156 -2.93 -3.99 -4.51
C ALA A 156 -2.33 -3.27 -3.26
N GLY A 157 -3.08 -2.41 -2.59
CA GLY A 157 -2.60 -1.65 -1.43
C GLY A 157 -1.61 -0.54 -1.80
N ILE A 158 -1.67 -0.04 -3.03
CA ILE A 158 -0.86 1.07 -3.55
C ILE A 158 -1.79 2.10 -4.17
N TYR A 159 -1.61 3.37 -3.79
CA TYR A 159 -2.45 4.47 -4.25
C TYR A 159 -1.66 5.74 -4.55
N VAL A 160 -2.17 6.54 -5.46
CA VAL A 160 -1.81 7.94 -5.63
C VAL A 160 -3.01 8.77 -5.20
N PHE A 161 -2.78 9.76 -4.35
CA PHE A 161 -3.82 10.68 -3.88
C PHE A 161 -3.44 12.12 -4.14
N GLU A 162 -4.43 12.92 -4.54
CA GLU A 162 -4.39 14.38 -4.43
C GLU A 162 -4.80 14.81 -3.01
N PRO A 163 -4.40 16.01 -2.55
CA PRO A 163 -4.79 16.53 -1.23
C PRO A 163 -6.29 16.56 -0.98
N GLU A 164 -7.10 16.66 -2.03
CA GLU A 164 -8.57 16.59 -1.95
C GLU A 164 -9.09 15.31 -1.29
N ILE A 165 -8.29 14.24 -1.17
CA ILE A 165 -8.67 13.02 -0.46
C ILE A 165 -9.08 13.31 0.99
N PHE A 166 -8.49 14.33 1.62
CA PHE A 166 -8.77 14.69 2.99
C PHE A 166 -10.18 15.24 3.22
N ASP A 167 -10.86 15.71 2.18
CA ASP A 167 -12.27 16.14 2.22
C ASP A 167 -13.24 14.95 2.38
N TYR A 168 -12.76 13.73 2.09
CA TYR A 168 -13.53 12.49 2.17
C TYR A 168 -13.24 11.67 3.43
N ILE A 169 -12.23 12.06 4.22
CA ILE A 169 -11.83 11.36 5.43
C ILE A 169 -12.27 12.18 6.64
N PRO A 170 -13.06 11.62 7.58
CA PRO A 170 -13.43 12.32 8.81
C PRO A 170 -12.23 12.85 9.57
N GLY A 171 -12.36 14.02 10.19
CA GLY A 171 -11.28 14.70 10.92
C GLY A 171 -10.77 13.95 12.16
N SER A 172 -11.49 12.94 12.64
CA SER A 172 -11.12 12.14 13.80
C SER A 172 -11.85 10.80 13.80
N GLY A 173 -11.28 9.84 14.54
CA GLY A 173 -11.87 8.51 14.72
C GLY A 173 -11.32 7.47 13.75
N ARG A 174 -11.85 6.25 13.87
CA ARG A 174 -11.50 5.15 12.98
C ARG A 174 -12.24 5.32 11.66
N CYS A 175 -11.50 5.21 10.55
CA CYS A 175 -12.06 5.24 9.20
C CYS A 175 -11.31 4.25 8.31
N SER A 176 -12.04 3.40 7.59
CA SER A 176 -11.51 2.47 6.59
C SER A 176 -11.50 3.13 5.22
N LEU A 177 -10.36 3.07 4.55
CA LEU A 177 -10.24 3.53 3.16
C LEU A 177 -11.15 2.70 2.24
N GLU A 178 -11.16 1.40 2.42
CA GLU A 178 -11.85 0.42 1.57
C GLU A 178 -13.37 0.42 1.76
N GLU A 179 -13.81 0.56 3.02
CA GLU A 179 -15.23 0.44 3.36
C GLU A 179 -15.98 1.77 3.30
N GLU A 180 -15.28 2.89 3.54
CA GLU A 180 -15.90 4.18 3.74
C GLU A 180 -15.53 5.22 2.65
N VAL A 181 -14.27 5.31 2.25
CA VAL A 181 -13.80 6.38 1.35
C VAL A 181 -13.82 5.95 -0.12
N ILE A 182 -13.30 4.77 -0.44
CA ILE A 182 -13.25 4.23 -1.81
C ILE A 182 -14.63 4.19 -2.47
N PRO A 183 -15.71 3.71 -1.82
CA PRO A 183 -17.03 3.71 -2.43
C PRO A 183 -17.51 5.11 -2.78
N ILE A 184 -17.29 6.10 -1.92
CA ILE A 184 -17.69 7.49 -2.17
C ILE A 184 -16.94 8.07 -3.38
N LEU A 185 -15.64 7.81 -3.49
CA LEU A 185 -14.82 8.28 -4.62
C LEU A 185 -15.23 7.62 -5.94
N ALA A 186 -15.56 6.32 -5.90
CA ALA A 186 -16.07 5.58 -7.05
C ALA A 186 -17.40 6.14 -7.53
N ASP A 187 -18.37 6.33 -6.64
CA ASP A 187 -19.71 6.90 -6.95
C ASP A 187 -19.60 8.32 -7.54
N LYS A 188 -18.62 9.10 -7.10
CA LYS A 188 -18.35 10.45 -7.62
C LYS A 188 -17.52 10.46 -8.91
N GLY A 189 -17.10 9.29 -9.43
CA GLY A 189 -16.25 9.19 -10.61
C GLY A 189 -14.85 9.77 -10.43
N LYS A 190 -14.34 9.85 -9.20
CA LYS A 190 -13.05 10.43 -8.83
C LYS A 190 -11.96 9.39 -8.58
N LEU A 191 -12.30 8.10 -8.66
CA LEU A 191 -11.40 6.97 -8.47
C LEU A 191 -11.11 6.27 -9.79
N TYR A 192 -9.85 6.19 -10.13
CA TYR A 192 -9.34 5.44 -11.28
C TYR A 192 -8.44 4.30 -10.82
N ALA A 193 -8.22 3.33 -11.69
CA ALA A 193 -7.40 2.17 -11.40
C ALA A 193 -6.33 1.95 -12.46
N TYR A 194 -5.11 1.75 -12.00
CA TYR A 194 -3.95 1.40 -12.82
C TYR A 194 -3.68 -0.10 -12.69
N VAL A 195 -3.84 -0.86 -13.79
CA VAL A 195 -3.63 -2.31 -13.79
C VAL A 195 -2.15 -2.63 -13.87
N TYR A 196 -1.62 -3.19 -12.81
CA TYR A 196 -0.23 -3.62 -12.70
C TYR A 196 -0.08 -5.10 -13.09
N LYS A 197 0.91 -5.40 -13.93
CA LYS A 197 1.14 -6.75 -14.49
C LYS A 197 2.38 -7.45 -13.93
N GLY A 198 3.10 -6.81 -13.00
CA GLY A 198 4.29 -7.39 -12.39
C GLY A 198 3.99 -8.32 -11.22
N TYR A 199 5.06 -8.78 -10.58
CA TYR A 199 4.94 -9.59 -9.35
C TYR A 199 4.35 -8.76 -8.22
N TRP A 200 3.33 -9.29 -7.59
CA TRP A 200 2.69 -8.73 -6.40
C TRP A 200 2.28 -9.84 -5.45
N ILE A 201 2.49 -9.61 -4.15
CA ILE A 201 2.03 -10.49 -3.08
C ILE A 201 1.70 -9.67 -1.83
N ASP A 202 0.55 -9.96 -1.23
CA ASP A 202 0.16 -9.52 0.11
C ASP A 202 0.59 -10.59 1.12
N ILE A 203 1.23 -10.17 2.20
CA ILE A 203 1.74 -11.07 3.24
C ILE A 203 0.74 -11.12 4.41
N GLY A 204 -0.52 -11.38 4.09
CA GLY A 204 -1.62 -11.43 5.04
C GLY A 204 -1.66 -12.70 5.90
N VAL A 205 -1.26 -13.83 5.35
CA VAL A 205 -1.26 -15.16 5.98
C VAL A 205 0.11 -15.80 5.93
N LEU A 206 0.30 -16.90 6.70
CA LEU A 206 1.59 -17.58 6.80
C LEU A 206 2.02 -18.18 5.45
N GLU A 207 1.08 -18.76 4.73
CA GLU A 207 1.32 -19.39 3.42
C GLU A 207 1.87 -18.39 2.40
N ASP A 208 1.35 -17.16 2.39
CA ASP A 208 1.85 -16.10 1.51
C ASP A 208 3.23 -15.61 1.94
N TYR A 209 3.50 -15.55 3.24
CA TYR A 209 4.83 -15.23 3.75
C TYR A 209 5.86 -16.28 3.32
N GLU A 210 5.55 -17.58 3.49
CA GLU A 210 6.43 -18.69 3.07
C GLU A 210 6.66 -18.65 1.55
N ARG A 211 5.62 -18.35 0.78
CA ARG A 211 5.72 -18.17 -0.68
C ARG A 211 6.66 -16.99 -1.00
N ALA A 212 6.47 -15.83 -0.38
CA ALA A 212 7.33 -14.66 -0.60
C ALA A 212 8.81 -14.94 -0.28
N VAL A 213 9.09 -15.71 0.79
CA VAL A 213 10.46 -16.14 1.11
C VAL A 213 11.03 -17.04 0.02
N LYS A 214 10.29 -18.03 -0.48
CA LYS A 214 10.72 -18.90 -1.58
C LYS A 214 10.97 -18.10 -2.86
N ASP A 215 10.04 -17.20 -3.20
CA ASP A 215 10.11 -16.36 -4.40
C ASP A 215 11.31 -15.41 -4.36
N PHE A 216 11.68 -14.91 -3.18
CA PHE A 216 12.89 -14.12 -2.99
C PHE A 216 14.16 -14.95 -3.27
N PHE A 217 14.29 -16.12 -2.69
CA PHE A 217 15.49 -16.96 -2.87
C PHE A 217 15.56 -17.60 -4.28
N SER A 218 14.44 -17.74 -4.99
CA SER A 218 14.42 -18.16 -6.39
C SER A 218 14.75 -17.03 -7.37
N GLY A 219 14.86 -15.78 -6.90
CA GLY A 219 15.12 -14.60 -7.73
C GLY A 219 13.87 -14.03 -8.44
N LEU A 220 12.68 -14.51 -8.09
CA LEU A 220 11.42 -13.98 -8.63
C LEU A 220 11.10 -12.60 -7.99
N ILE A 221 11.45 -12.39 -6.72
CA ILE A 221 11.46 -11.09 -6.07
C ILE A 221 12.85 -10.49 -6.23
N GLU A 222 12.93 -9.34 -6.88
CA GLU A 222 14.20 -8.65 -7.07
C GLU A 222 14.87 -8.28 -5.73
N ASP A 223 16.14 -8.64 -5.59
CA ASP A 223 16.96 -8.15 -4.50
C ASP A 223 17.22 -6.65 -4.70
N THR A 224 16.81 -5.87 -3.72
CA THR A 224 16.95 -4.41 -3.75
C THR A 224 18.39 -3.91 -3.52
N TYR A 225 19.38 -4.80 -3.42
CA TYR A 225 20.81 -4.46 -3.32
C TYR A 225 21.61 -4.67 -4.62
N ARG A 226 21.04 -5.32 -5.62
CA ARG A 226 21.70 -5.52 -6.92
C ARG A 226 21.36 -4.46 -7.95
#